data_989ae555685ace87079e3982fe9706d1
#
_entry.id   989ae555685ace87079e3982fe9706d1
#
_cell.length_a   1.000
_cell.length_b   1.000
_cell.length_c   1.000
_cell.angle_alpha   90.00
_cell.angle_beta   90.00
_cell.angle_gamma   90.00
#
_symmetry.space_group_name_H-M   'P 1'
#
loop_
_entity.id
_entity.type
_entity.pdbx_description
1 polymer ?
#
loop_
_entity_poly.entity_id
_entity_poly.type
_entity_poly.pdbx_seq_one_letter_code
_entity_poly.pdbx_strand_id
1 'polypeptide(L)'
;MRMSWLRIGDTASMHPVVLRSLELPNATESLKLELFGFVAMAATMCAAHEGDSIIELGTIFQVAGVARGKQLAAAAEYCGYFEQIKNQQTGAIAYKLIEDPELIHMVSKEQREWANQQRNDTRDSKLVVPIRERDGDACRWCGHVVYWNDKRGARGGTYDHLYPGVAAKSPDDMVVSCRGCNSSRKDSQNSDNDLSQLLPAPQNPWYSDATANFLNEHANLMRTHNHVLPSAKKDKPRGKPKAPPPGSSEPPGSSASTAPPPAWAAVEENQINMFIADIESSVGERVDAPGAGAPVERPIDP
;
A
#
# COMPACT_ATOMS: atom_id res chain seq x y z
N MET A 1 13.65 13.26 8.20
CA MET A 1 12.19 13.34 8.06
C MET A 1 11.75 12.12 7.26
N ARG A 2 10.97 11.20 7.81
CA ARG A 2 10.47 10.02 7.09
C ARG A 2 9.25 10.47 6.30
N MET A 3 9.28 10.32 4.98
CA MET A 3 8.14 10.69 4.15
C MET A 3 7.08 9.59 4.22
N SER A 4 5.89 9.97 4.60
CA SER A 4 4.69 9.15 4.42
C SER A 4 4.36 9.05 2.94
N TRP A 5 3.85 7.91 2.51
CA TRP A 5 3.55 7.70 1.11
C TRP A 5 2.05 7.53 0.94
N LEU A 6 1.46 8.44 0.18
CA LEU A 6 0.16 8.27 -0.42
C LEU A 6 0.35 7.71 -1.83
N ARG A 7 -0.40 6.69 -2.19
CA ARG A 7 -0.45 6.15 -3.55
C ARG A 7 -1.79 6.47 -4.15
N ILE A 8 -1.78 6.94 -5.39
CA ILE A 8 -2.97 7.11 -6.21
C ILE A 8 -2.82 6.14 -7.37
N GLY A 9 -3.86 5.33 -7.62
CA GLY A 9 -3.87 4.38 -8.72
C GLY A 9 -3.81 5.11 -10.07
N ASP A 10 -3.16 4.53 -11.05
CA ASP A 10 -3.09 5.06 -12.42
C ASP A 10 -4.44 5.04 -13.13
N THR A 11 -5.38 4.19 -12.69
CA THR A 11 -6.78 4.11 -13.13
C THR A 11 -7.74 4.98 -12.31
N ALA A 12 -7.27 5.70 -11.29
CA ALA A 12 -8.11 6.44 -10.34
C ALA A 12 -9.09 7.41 -11.01
N SER A 13 -8.70 8.06 -12.12
CA SER A 13 -9.58 9.00 -12.84
C SER A 13 -10.85 8.35 -13.41
N MET A 14 -10.85 7.04 -13.62
CA MET A 14 -11.99 6.26 -14.14
C MET A 14 -12.64 5.39 -13.05
N HIS A 15 -12.16 5.50 -11.82
CA HIS A 15 -12.68 4.72 -10.71
C HIS A 15 -14.16 5.06 -10.41
N PRO A 16 -15.02 4.07 -10.12
CA PRO A 16 -16.45 4.32 -9.86
C PRO A 16 -16.71 5.37 -8.78
N VAL A 17 -15.91 5.40 -7.72
CA VAL A 17 -16.00 6.40 -6.64
C VAL A 17 -15.77 7.81 -7.17
N VAL A 18 -14.83 8.01 -8.09
CA VAL A 18 -14.56 9.32 -8.71
C VAL A 18 -15.71 9.72 -9.64
N LEU A 19 -16.21 8.78 -10.43
CA LEU A 19 -17.29 9.04 -11.39
C LEU A 19 -18.63 9.32 -10.70
N ARG A 20 -18.88 8.75 -9.51
CA ARG A 20 -20.11 8.99 -8.74
C ARG A 20 -20.30 10.47 -8.35
N SER A 21 -19.24 11.26 -8.31
CA SER A 21 -19.38 12.71 -8.12
C SER A 21 -20.20 13.42 -9.20
N LEU A 22 -20.33 12.80 -10.39
CA LEU A 22 -21.16 13.29 -11.50
C LEU A 22 -22.65 12.96 -11.31
N GLU A 23 -22.98 12.11 -10.36
CA GLU A 23 -24.37 11.73 -10.02
C GLU A 23 -24.96 12.64 -8.93
N LEU A 24 -24.15 13.52 -8.34
CA LEU A 24 -24.61 14.48 -7.34
C LEU A 24 -25.58 15.51 -7.96
N PRO A 25 -26.62 15.96 -7.24
CA PRO A 25 -27.66 16.86 -7.79
C PRO A 25 -27.14 18.16 -8.42
N ASN A 26 -26.00 18.66 -7.95
CA ASN A 26 -25.34 19.87 -8.48
C ASN A 26 -24.01 19.52 -9.13
N ALA A 27 -23.92 18.34 -9.75
CA ALA A 27 -22.68 17.87 -10.35
C ALA A 27 -22.22 18.77 -11.47
N THR A 28 -20.93 19.07 -11.45
CA THR A 28 -20.20 19.72 -12.52
C THR A 28 -18.86 19.02 -12.71
N GLU A 29 -18.26 19.19 -13.87
CA GLU A 29 -16.87 18.69 -14.06
C GLU A 29 -15.90 19.31 -13.05
N SER A 30 -16.13 20.58 -12.69
CA SER A 30 -15.34 21.27 -11.66
C SER A 30 -15.52 20.61 -10.29
N LEU A 31 -16.73 20.19 -9.93
CA LEU A 31 -16.98 19.51 -8.66
C LEU A 31 -16.23 18.18 -8.57
N LYS A 32 -16.19 17.41 -9.65
CA LYS A 32 -15.39 16.16 -9.70
C LYS A 32 -13.92 16.42 -9.40
N LEU A 33 -13.34 17.42 -10.04
CA LEU A 33 -11.93 17.77 -9.84
C LEU A 33 -11.68 18.35 -8.44
N GLU A 34 -12.57 19.21 -7.96
CA GLU A 34 -12.50 19.79 -6.62
C GLU A 34 -12.60 18.70 -5.55
N LEU A 35 -13.55 17.78 -5.67
CA LEU A 35 -13.75 16.70 -4.72
C LEU A 35 -12.54 15.75 -4.68
N PHE A 36 -12.04 15.32 -5.83
CA PHE A 36 -10.86 14.48 -5.89
C PHE A 36 -9.63 15.19 -5.31
N GLY A 37 -9.42 16.45 -5.66
CA GLY A 37 -8.34 17.28 -5.11
C GLY A 37 -8.45 17.46 -3.60
N PHE A 38 -9.66 17.71 -3.09
CA PHE A 38 -9.93 17.84 -1.66
C PHE A 38 -9.58 16.53 -0.91
N VAL A 39 -10.07 15.38 -1.41
CA VAL A 39 -9.79 14.08 -0.80
C VAL A 39 -8.28 13.78 -0.83
N ALA A 40 -7.62 14.02 -1.95
CA ALA A 40 -6.17 13.80 -2.07
C ALA A 40 -5.37 14.68 -1.11
N MET A 41 -5.73 15.95 -0.94
CA MET A 41 -5.08 16.84 0.02
C MET A 41 -5.33 16.42 1.46
N ALA A 42 -6.56 16.08 1.81
CA ALA A 42 -6.91 15.60 3.15
C ALA A 42 -6.18 14.30 3.49
N ALA A 43 -6.13 13.36 2.56
CA ALA A 43 -5.38 12.11 2.70
C ALA A 43 -3.86 12.35 2.84
N THR A 44 -3.29 13.30 2.09
CA THR A 44 -1.88 13.67 2.19
C THR A 44 -1.54 14.22 3.58
N MET A 45 -2.39 15.07 4.12
CA MET A 45 -2.21 15.63 5.48
C MET A 45 -2.34 14.53 6.55
N CYS A 46 -3.33 13.65 6.40
CA CYS A 46 -3.50 12.51 7.28
C CYS A 46 -2.26 11.60 7.26
N ALA A 47 -1.76 11.26 6.07
CA ALA A 47 -0.54 10.46 5.91
C ALA A 47 0.70 11.13 6.55
N ALA A 48 0.83 12.46 6.46
CA ALA A 48 1.94 13.21 7.05
C ALA A 48 1.95 13.15 8.58
N HIS A 49 0.77 13.03 9.20
CA HIS A 49 0.60 12.95 10.66
C HIS A 49 0.52 11.51 11.19
N GLU A 50 0.85 10.51 10.35
CA GLU A 50 0.77 9.08 10.72
C GLU A 50 -0.64 8.67 11.22
N GLY A 51 -1.68 9.37 10.76
CA GLY A 51 -3.07 9.04 11.06
C GLY A 51 -3.45 7.70 10.40
N ASP A 52 -4.17 6.86 11.14
CA ASP A 52 -4.65 5.54 10.67
C ASP A 52 -5.86 5.70 9.73
N SER A 53 -5.66 6.41 8.61
CA SER A 53 -6.71 6.73 7.62
C SER A 53 -7.87 7.57 8.20
N ILE A 54 -7.69 8.16 9.39
CA ILE A 54 -8.71 8.98 10.07
C ILE A 54 -8.43 10.45 9.80
N ILE A 55 -9.39 11.12 9.18
CA ILE A 55 -9.34 12.54 8.83
C ILE A 55 -10.25 13.29 9.80
N GLU A 56 -9.68 14.11 10.65
CA GLU A 56 -10.43 14.93 11.59
C GLU A 56 -11.04 16.15 10.91
N LEU A 57 -12.12 16.71 11.51
CA LEU A 57 -12.75 17.94 11.02
C LEU A 57 -11.77 19.11 10.88
N GLY A 58 -10.77 19.19 11.76
CA GLY A 58 -9.73 20.21 11.67
C GLY A 58 -8.96 20.14 10.35
N THR A 59 -8.60 18.94 9.89
CA THR A 59 -7.96 18.71 8.59
C THR A 59 -8.89 19.10 7.44
N ILE A 60 -10.16 18.72 7.51
CA ILE A 60 -11.20 19.10 6.54
C ILE A 60 -11.28 20.62 6.39
N PHE A 61 -11.35 21.34 7.51
CA PHE A 61 -11.47 22.79 7.52
C PHE A 61 -10.19 23.50 7.09
N GLN A 62 -9.05 22.91 7.38
CA GLN A 62 -7.76 23.43 6.92
C GLN A 62 -7.61 23.33 5.39
N VAL A 63 -8.12 22.25 4.78
CA VAL A 63 -8.03 22.04 3.33
C VAL A 63 -9.01 22.92 2.57
N ALA A 64 -10.26 23.06 3.01
CA ALA A 64 -11.31 23.65 2.21
C ALA A 64 -12.14 24.76 2.94
N GLY A 65 -11.72 25.16 4.15
CA GLY A 65 -12.51 26.05 4.99
C GLY A 65 -13.73 25.38 5.62
N VAL A 66 -14.37 26.06 6.57
CA VAL A 66 -15.44 25.44 7.39
C VAL A 66 -16.66 25.10 6.56
N ALA A 67 -17.20 26.06 5.81
CA ALA A 67 -18.45 25.87 5.05
C ALA A 67 -18.25 24.90 3.87
N ARG A 68 -17.24 25.14 3.03
CA ARG A 68 -16.99 24.31 1.87
C ARG A 68 -16.48 22.93 2.24
N GLY A 69 -15.66 22.83 3.30
CA GLY A 69 -15.14 21.57 3.82
C GLY A 69 -16.25 20.62 4.27
N LYS A 70 -17.31 21.12 4.95
CA LYS A 70 -18.47 20.30 5.31
C LYS A 70 -19.19 19.75 4.08
N GLN A 71 -19.41 20.59 3.06
CA GLN A 71 -20.07 20.17 1.82
C GLN A 71 -19.26 19.11 1.08
N LEU A 72 -17.95 19.33 0.96
CA LEU A 72 -17.05 18.38 0.29
C LEU A 72 -16.89 17.07 1.06
N ALA A 73 -16.88 17.11 2.40
CA ALA A 73 -16.83 15.91 3.23
C ALA A 73 -18.10 15.06 3.06
N ALA A 74 -19.28 15.71 3.05
CA ALA A 74 -20.54 15.03 2.78
C ALA A 74 -20.60 14.44 1.36
N ALA A 75 -20.13 15.20 0.36
CA ALA A 75 -20.03 14.69 -1.02
C ALA A 75 -19.03 13.51 -1.13
N ALA A 76 -17.90 13.57 -0.42
CA ALA A 76 -16.93 12.51 -0.38
C ALA A 76 -17.47 11.22 0.28
N GLU A 77 -18.27 11.36 1.32
CA GLU A 77 -18.98 10.26 1.97
C GLU A 77 -20.00 9.63 1.01
N TYR A 78 -20.85 10.43 0.38
CA TYR A 78 -21.80 9.96 -0.62
C TYR A 78 -21.12 9.19 -1.77
N CYS A 79 -20.02 9.71 -2.27
CA CYS A 79 -19.27 9.06 -3.35
C CYS A 79 -18.55 7.78 -2.91
N GLY A 80 -18.32 7.59 -1.61
CA GLY A 80 -17.63 6.44 -1.07
C GLY A 80 -16.11 6.62 -0.91
N TYR A 81 -15.63 7.87 -0.83
CA TYR A 81 -14.26 8.15 -0.42
C TYR A 81 -14.08 8.06 1.09
N PHE A 82 -15.12 8.47 1.83
CA PHE A 82 -15.10 8.58 3.27
C PHE A 82 -16.23 7.76 3.90
N GLU A 83 -15.99 7.32 5.11
CA GLU A 83 -16.98 6.81 6.04
C GLU A 83 -16.98 7.73 7.27
N GLN A 84 -18.14 8.32 7.61
CA GLN A 84 -18.25 9.14 8.81
C GLN A 84 -18.17 8.26 10.05
N ILE A 85 -17.27 8.61 10.95
CA ILE A 85 -17.06 7.90 12.22
C ILE A 85 -17.07 8.89 13.39
N LYS A 86 -17.12 8.38 14.61
CA LYS A 86 -16.83 9.14 15.82
C LYS A 86 -15.43 8.84 16.30
N ASN A 87 -14.60 9.87 16.48
CA ASN A 87 -13.30 9.72 17.08
C ASN A 87 -13.48 9.15 18.51
N GLN A 88 -12.85 8.02 18.79
CA GLN A 88 -13.01 7.31 20.06
C GLN A 88 -12.47 8.08 21.28
N GLN A 89 -11.51 8.97 21.05
CA GLN A 89 -10.88 9.74 22.13
C GLN A 89 -11.63 11.04 22.45
N THR A 90 -12.14 11.72 21.42
CA THR A 90 -12.75 13.05 21.57
C THR A 90 -14.28 13.01 21.45
N GLY A 91 -14.86 11.93 20.93
CA GLY A 91 -16.30 11.84 20.59
C GLY A 91 -16.72 12.71 19.40
N ALA A 92 -15.80 13.48 18.81
CA ALA A 92 -16.07 14.36 17.68
C ALA A 92 -16.26 13.56 16.38
N ILE A 93 -16.94 14.17 15.41
CA ILE A 93 -17.08 13.62 14.06
C ILE A 93 -15.69 13.61 13.40
N ALA A 94 -15.35 12.50 12.80
CA ALA A 94 -14.20 12.31 11.95
C ALA A 94 -14.59 11.45 10.74
N TYR A 95 -13.73 11.38 9.76
CA TYR A 95 -13.94 10.60 8.54
C TYR A 95 -12.81 9.58 8.36
N LYS A 96 -13.19 8.34 8.12
CA LYS A 96 -12.25 7.30 7.75
C LYS A 96 -12.15 7.28 6.23
N LEU A 97 -10.94 7.42 5.69
CA LEU A 97 -10.69 7.22 4.28
C LEU A 97 -10.92 5.74 3.94
N ILE A 98 -11.74 5.48 2.94
CA ILE A 98 -11.93 4.13 2.41
C ILE A 98 -10.72 3.84 1.52
N GLU A 99 -9.86 2.94 1.99
CA GLU A 99 -8.65 2.58 1.28
C GLU A 99 -8.96 1.62 0.14
N ASP A 100 -8.55 2.03 -1.06
CA ASP A 100 -8.63 1.21 -2.25
C ASP A 100 -7.31 1.35 -3.02
N PRO A 101 -6.57 0.25 -3.23
CA PRO A 101 -5.29 0.27 -3.96
C PRO A 101 -5.39 0.81 -5.39
N GLU A 102 -6.56 0.71 -6.03
CA GLU A 102 -6.80 1.23 -7.38
C GLU A 102 -7.19 2.71 -7.38
N LEU A 103 -7.59 3.25 -6.24
CA LEU A 103 -7.99 4.66 -6.07
C LEU A 103 -6.98 5.43 -5.24
N ILE A 104 -7.04 5.29 -3.92
CA ILE A 104 -6.17 5.97 -2.95
C ILE A 104 -5.82 4.97 -1.85
N HIS A 105 -4.53 4.79 -1.60
CA HIS A 105 -4.03 3.90 -0.57
C HIS A 105 -2.95 4.59 0.26
N MET A 106 -3.11 4.58 1.57
CA MET A 106 -2.09 5.02 2.52
C MET A 106 -1.24 3.83 2.97
N VAL A 107 0.08 3.95 2.85
CA VAL A 107 0.97 2.91 3.37
C VAL A 107 0.96 2.97 4.89
N SER A 108 0.44 1.94 5.54
CA SER A 108 0.34 1.89 7.00
C SER A 108 1.72 1.94 7.68
N LYS A 109 1.73 2.29 8.97
CA LYS A 109 2.97 2.31 9.75
C LYS A 109 3.62 0.93 9.77
N GLU A 110 2.83 -0.12 9.97
CA GLU A 110 3.28 -1.51 9.99
C GLU A 110 3.89 -1.93 8.64
N GLN A 111 3.24 -1.58 7.53
CA GLN A 111 3.76 -1.86 6.19
C GLN A 111 5.11 -1.15 5.95
N ARG A 112 5.25 0.09 6.44
CA ARG A 112 6.51 0.85 6.34
C ARG A 112 7.61 0.25 7.20
N GLU A 113 7.29 -0.10 8.44
CA GLU A 113 8.21 -0.74 9.37
C GLU A 113 8.68 -2.08 8.81
N TRP A 114 7.76 -2.88 8.30
CA TRP A 114 8.09 -4.13 7.64
C TRP A 114 8.99 -3.93 6.40
N ALA A 115 8.66 -3.00 5.52
CA ALA A 115 9.50 -2.71 4.36
C ALA A 115 10.91 -2.20 4.74
N ASN A 116 11.05 -1.50 5.88
CA ASN A 116 12.33 -1.10 6.42
C ASN A 116 13.07 -2.30 7.00
N GLN A 117 12.38 -3.16 7.75
CA GLN A 117 12.94 -4.36 8.34
C GLN A 117 13.46 -5.31 7.24
N GLN A 118 12.66 -5.60 6.22
CA GLN A 118 13.10 -6.39 5.07
C GLN A 118 14.39 -5.84 4.42
N ARG A 119 14.49 -4.52 4.29
CA ARG A 119 15.69 -3.88 3.75
C ARG A 119 16.90 -4.02 4.67
N ASN A 120 16.69 -3.96 5.96
CA ASN A 120 17.75 -4.15 6.95
C ASN A 120 18.24 -5.61 6.94
N ASP A 121 17.31 -6.56 7.00
CA ASP A 121 17.63 -8.00 7.02
C ASP A 121 18.37 -8.41 5.73
N THR A 122 17.94 -7.92 4.57
CA THR A 122 18.61 -8.22 3.29
C THR A 122 19.96 -7.53 3.12
N ARG A 123 20.35 -6.62 4.02
CA ARG A 123 21.66 -5.95 4.06
C ARG A 123 22.54 -6.44 5.21
N ASP A 124 21.98 -7.14 6.17
CA ASP A 124 22.76 -7.67 7.29
C ASP A 124 23.60 -8.85 6.84
N SER A 125 24.91 -8.63 6.76
CA SER A 125 25.87 -9.65 6.37
C SER A 125 25.81 -10.88 7.29
N LYS A 126 25.44 -10.73 8.56
CA LYS A 126 25.29 -11.86 9.50
C LYS A 126 24.16 -12.79 9.12
N LEU A 127 23.13 -12.28 8.43
CA LEU A 127 22.05 -13.08 7.89
C LEU A 127 22.39 -13.59 6.49
N VAL A 128 22.74 -12.69 5.57
CA VAL A 128 22.79 -13.03 4.15
C VAL A 128 24.01 -13.89 3.76
N VAL A 129 25.12 -13.80 4.48
CA VAL A 129 26.31 -14.61 4.19
C VAL A 129 26.04 -16.11 4.43
N PRO A 130 25.57 -16.53 5.63
CA PRO A 130 25.23 -17.93 5.86
C PRO A 130 24.11 -18.47 4.97
N ILE A 131 23.13 -17.62 4.60
CA ILE A 131 22.06 -17.99 3.66
C ILE A 131 22.64 -18.29 2.30
N ARG A 132 23.51 -17.40 1.79
CA ARG A 132 24.10 -17.53 0.46
C ARG A 132 25.11 -18.67 0.40
N GLU A 133 25.82 -18.94 1.50
CA GLU A 133 26.67 -20.12 1.66
C GLU A 133 25.83 -21.41 1.59
N ARG A 134 24.70 -21.48 2.31
CA ARG A 134 23.82 -22.65 2.37
C ARG A 134 23.12 -22.93 1.03
N ASP A 135 22.56 -21.88 0.40
CA ASP A 135 21.69 -22.03 -0.77
C ASP A 135 22.43 -21.88 -2.11
N GLY A 136 23.63 -21.25 -2.10
CA GLY A 136 24.35 -20.89 -3.31
C GLY A 136 23.53 -19.92 -4.18
N ASP A 137 23.63 -20.11 -5.50
CA ASP A 137 22.87 -19.32 -6.48
C ASP A 137 21.59 -20.05 -6.94
N ALA A 138 21.00 -20.89 -6.12
CA ALA A 138 19.75 -21.58 -6.43
C ALA A 138 18.56 -20.95 -5.72
N CYS A 139 17.52 -20.58 -6.48
CA CYS A 139 16.25 -20.19 -5.89
C CYS A 139 15.62 -21.36 -5.14
N ARG A 140 15.35 -21.21 -3.86
CA ARG A 140 14.78 -22.27 -3.00
C ARG A 140 13.30 -22.57 -3.31
N TRP A 141 12.65 -21.77 -4.15
CA TRP A 141 11.26 -21.99 -4.58
C TRP A 141 11.18 -22.74 -5.92
N CYS A 142 11.91 -22.31 -6.93
CA CYS A 142 11.81 -22.89 -8.26
C CYS A 142 13.05 -23.67 -8.71
N GLY A 143 14.14 -23.67 -7.94
CA GLY A 143 15.39 -24.35 -8.26
C GLY A 143 16.21 -23.73 -9.38
N HIS A 144 15.77 -22.62 -9.98
CA HIS A 144 16.53 -21.96 -11.03
C HIS A 144 17.69 -21.14 -10.47
N VAL A 145 18.74 -20.97 -11.28
CA VAL A 145 19.84 -20.06 -10.96
C VAL A 145 19.35 -18.64 -10.85
N VAL A 146 19.77 -17.94 -9.80
CA VAL A 146 19.59 -16.50 -9.64
C VAL A 146 20.82 -15.73 -10.11
N TYR A 147 20.61 -14.49 -10.56
CA TYR A 147 21.66 -13.59 -11.04
C TYR A 147 21.72 -12.35 -10.15
N TRP A 148 22.76 -12.26 -9.31
CA TRP A 148 22.87 -11.19 -8.32
C TRP A 148 23.06 -9.79 -8.92
N ASN A 149 23.60 -9.71 -10.13
CA ASN A 149 23.79 -8.45 -10.84
C ASN A 149 22.54 -7.99 -11.61
N ASP A 150 21.55 -8.87 -11.75
CA ASP A 150 20.28 -8.52 -12.40
C ASP A 150 19.31 -7.90 -11.40
N LYS A 151 19.20 -6.58 -11.46
CA LYS A 151 18.32 -5.82 -10.56
C LYS A 151 16.87 -5.68 -11.07
N ARG A 152 16.56 -6.13 -12.28
CA ARG A 152 15.23 -5.92 -12.90
C ARG A 152 14.57 -7.21 -13.36
N GLY A 153 15.30 -8.17 -13.82
CA GLY A 153 14.78 -9.42 -14.38
C GLY A 153 14.15 -10.34 -13.32
N ALA A 154 13.22 -11.16 -13.74
CA ALA A 154 12.53 -12.13 -12.88
C ALA A 154 13.49 -13.13 -12.21
N ARG A 155 14.67 -13.38 -12.81
CA ARG A 155 15.74 -14.24 -12.24
C ARG A 155 16.75 -13.49 -11.40
N GLY A 156 16.60 -12.19 -11.18
CA GLY A 156 17.45 -11.45 -10.27
C GLY A 156 17.46 -12.06 -8.89
N GLY A 157 18.66 -12.21 -8.29
CA GLY A 157 18.81 -12.76 -6.95
C GLY A 157 18.29 -11.81 -5.87
N THR A 158 17.60 -12.37 -4.90
CA THR A 158 17.12 -11.68 -3.69
C THR A 158 17.09 -12.66 -2.53
N TYR A 159 16.87 -12.14 -1.33
CA TYR A 159 16.57 -12.95 -0.14
C TYR A 159 15.08 -12.81 0.18
N ASP A 160 14.47 -13.90 0.55
CA ASP A 160 13.05 -13.99 0.84
C ASP A 160 12.82 -14.51 2.25
N HIS A 161 11.97 -13.83 3.01
CA HIS A 161 11.57 -14.26 4.35
C HIS A 161 10.59 -15.43 4.23
N LEU A 162 10.82 -16.49 4.99
CA LEU A 162 9.89 -17.64 5.03
C LEU A 162 8.53 -17.23 5.58
N TYR A 163 8.52 -16.30 6.52
CA TYR A 163 7.30 -15.77 7.14
C TYR A 163 7.19 -14.26 6.82
N PRO A 164 6.38 -13.89 5.83
CA PRO A 164 6.12 -12.48 5.51
C PRO A 164 5.56 -11.73 6.73
N GLY A 165 6.02 -10.50 6.96
CA GLY A 165 5.62 -9.71 8.11
C GLY A 165 6.43 -9.95 9.39
N VAL A 166 7.31 -10.95 9.42
CA VAL A 166 8.14 -11.28 10.58
C VAL A 166 9.62 -11.01 10.27
N ALA A 167 10.28 -10.25 11.16
CA ALA A 167 11.71 -9.99 11.07
C ALA A 167 12.53 -11.29 11.19
N ALA A 168 13.58 -11.42 10.37
CA ALA A 168 14.48 -12.56 10.47
C ALA A 168 15.29 -12.49 11.77
N LYS A 169 15.25 -13.56 12.56
CA LYS A 169 16.05 -13.71 13.78
C LYS A 169 17.33 -14.52 13.52
N SER A 170 17.31 -15.33 12.49
CA SER A 170 18.38 -16.21 12.10
C SER A 170 18.46 -16.37 10.58
N PRO A 171 19.61 -16.86 10.04
CA PRO A 171 19.69 -17.20 8.63
C PRO A 171 18.69 -18.27 8.16
N ASP A 172 18.10 -19.03 9.08
CA ASP A 172 17.15 -20.08 8.73
C ASP A 172 15.73 -19.54 8.49
N ASP A 173 15.48 -18.28 8.84
CA ASP A 173 14.21 -17.58 8.58
C ASP A 173 14.12 -17.00 7.16
N MET A 174 15.22 -17.11 6.38
CA MET A 174 15.30 -16.55 5.03
C MET A 174 15.97 -17.54 4.07
N VAL A 175 15.68 -17.36 2.79
CA VAL A 175 16.22 -18.19 1.70
C VAL A 175 16.67 -17.36 0.51
N VAL A 176 17.57 -17.92 -0.31
CA VAL A 176 17.84 -17.37 -1.65
C VAL A 176 16.62 -17.58 -2.53
N SER A 177 16.15 -16.52 -3.14
CA SER A 177 14.99 -16.52 -4.05
C SER A 177 15.29 -15.74 -5.32
N CYS A 178 14.62 -16.08 -6.41
CA CYS A 178 14.55 -15.19 -7.56
C CYS A 178 13.44 -14.15 -7.34
N ARG A 179 13.58 -12.98 -7.98
CA ARG A 179 12.57 -11.90 -7.85
C ARG A 179 11.17 -12.34 -8.25
N GLY A 180 11.05 -13.16 -9.30
CA GLY A 180 9.74 -13.68 -9.73
C GLY A 180 9.05 -14.48 -8.64
N CYS A 181 9.73 -15.41 -7.98
CA CYS A 181 9.16 -16.18 -6.88
C CYS A 181 8.87 -15.31 -5.67
N ASN A 182 9.79 -14.41 -5.29
CA ASN A 182 9.60 -13.52 -4.15
C ASN A 182 8.41 -12.57 -4.37
N SER A 183 8.24 -12.03 -5.58
CA SER A 183 7.08 -11.16 -5.88
C SER A 183 5.77 -11.93 -5.85
N SER A 184 5.72 -13.12 -6.45
CA SER A 184 4.50 -13.94 -6.45
C SER A 184 4.03 -14.33 -5.04
N ARG A 185 4.97 -14.49 -4.08
CA ARG A 185 4.64 -14.83 -2.69
C ARG A 185 4.12 -13.66 -1.89
N LYS A 186 4.53 -12.44 -2.22
CA LYS A 186 4.02 -11.22 -1.53
C LYS A 186 2.51 -11.05 -1.69
N ASP A 187 1.96 -11.51 -2.79
CA ASP A 187 0.56 -11.35 -3.13
C ASP A 187 -0.30 -12.52 -2.63
N SER A 188 0.32 -13.60 -2.12
CA SER A 188 -0.42 -14.75 -1.58
C SER A 188 -0.76 -14.52 -0.11
N GLN A 189 -2.05 -14.42 0.21
CA GLN A 189 -2.55 -14.34 1.59
C GLN A 189 -2.43 -15.67 2.36
N ASN A 190 -1.99 -16.75 1.72
CA ASN A 190 -1.87 -18.11 2.29
C ASN A 190 -0.40 -18.50 2.45
N SER A 191 0.32 -17.83 3.35
CA SER A 191 1.75 -18.12 3.60
C SER A 191 2.02 -19.57 4.06
N ASP A 192 1.08 -20.20 4.75
CA ASP A 192 1.28 -21.54 5.30
C ASP A 192 1.28 -22.67 4.25
N ASN A 193 0.54 -22.49 3.15
CA ASN A 193 0.55 -23.43 2.03
C ASN A 193 1.79 -23.33 1.15
N ASP A 194 2.51 -22.21 1.20
CA ASP A 194 3.67 -21.95 0.37
C ASP A 194 4.93 -22.68 0.86
N LEU A 195 5.08 -22.92 2.16
CA LEU A 195 6.25 -23.60 2.70
C LEU A 195 6.37 -25.06 2.22
N SER A 196 5.25 -25.70 1.87
CA SER A 196 5.26 -27.03 1.29
C SER A 196 5.98 -27.12 -0.07
N GLN A 197 6.11 -25.99 -0.76
CA GLN A 197 6.79 -25.88 -2.04
C GLN A 197 8.28 -25.52 -1.89
N LEU A 198 8.75 -25.24 -0.67
CA LEU A 198 10.13 -24.91 -0.41
C LEU A 198 11.03 -26.12 -0.72
N LEU A 199 11.94 -25.95 -1.66
CA LEU A 199 12.92 -26.97 -1.97
C LEU A 199 13.92 -27.14 -0.81
N PRO A 200 14.41 -28.35 -0.52
CA PRO A 200 15.45 -28.56 0.49
C PRO A 200 16.71 -27.78 0.14
N ALA A 201 17.52 -27.44 1.13
CA ALA A 201 18.82 -26.84 0.91
C ALA A 201 19.67 -27.80 0.06
N PRO A 202 20.37 -27.27 -0.97
CA PRO A 202 21.22 -28.12 -1.80
C PRO A 202 22.36 -28.71 -0.97
N GLN A 203 22.61 -30.02 -1.10
CA GLN A 203 23.74 -30.67 -0.44
C GLN A 203 25.08 -30.13 -0.95
N ASN A 204 25.14 -29.82 -2.26
CA ASN A 204 26.28 -29.21 -2.91
C ASN A 204 25.84 -27.91 -3.58
N PRO A 205 25.85 -26.78 -2.84
CA PRO A 205 25.45 -25.51 -3.39
C PRO A 205 26.36 -25.06 -4.53
N TRP A 206 25.76 -24.56 -5.60
CA TRP A 206 26.50 -24.03 -6.74
C TRP A 206 26.76 -22.53 -6.53
N TYR A 207 28.01 -22.12 -6.73
CA TYR A 207 28.44 -20.74 -6.57
C TYR A 207 28.94 -20.17 -7.91
N SER A 208 28.38 -19.06 -8.36
CA SER A 208 28.98 -18.24 -9.42
C SER A 208 30.20 -17.49 -8.89
N ASP A 209 31.01 -16.92 -9.81
CA ASP A 209 32.12 -16.06 -9.44
C ASP A 209 31.72 -14.94 -8.49
N ALA A 210 30.54 -14.31 -8.75
CA ALA A 210 30.01 -13.24 -7.91
C ALA A 210 29.69 -13.71 -6.49
N THR A 211 29.17 -14.92 -6.34
CA THR A 211 28.85 -15.48 -5.02
C THR A 211 30.11 -15.94 -4.30
N ALA A 212 31.03 -16.61 -4.98
CA ALA A 212 32.30 -17.02 -4.37
C ALA A 212 33.09 -15.81 -3.86
N ASN A 213 33.19 -14.74 -4.65
CA ASN A 213 33.84 -13.49 -4.24
C ASN A 213 33.18 -12.88 -3.01
N PHE A 214 31.84 -12.75 -3.04
CA PHE A 214 31.06 -12.20 -1.92
C PHE A 214 31.25 -13.00 -0.63
N LEU A 215 31.24 -14.34 -0.69
CA LEU A 215 31.46 -15.20 0.47
C LEU A 215 32.87 -15.05 1.01
N ASN A 216 33.88 -15.01 0.12
CA ASN A 216 35.28 -14.89 0.52
C ASN A 216 35.60 -13.52 1.15
N GLU A 217 34.96 -12.44 0.69
CA GLU A 217 35.03 -11.12 1.31
C GLU A 217 34.47 -11.12 2.75
N HIS A 218 33.56 -12.06 3.05
CA HIS A 218 32.90 -12.19 4.35
C HIS A 218 33.21 -13.55 5.04
N ALA A 219 34.37 -14.12 4.82
CA ALA A 219 34.71 -15.45 5.29
C ALA A 219 34.57 -15.67 6.80
N ASN A 220 34.71 -14.59 7.60
CA ASN A 220 34.53 -14.61 9.04
C ASN A 220 33.05 -14.79 9.48
N LEU A 221 32.09 -14.63 8.58
CA LEU A 221 30.64 -14.80 8.82
C LEU A 221 30.12 -16.10 8.22
N MET A 222 30.91 -16.83 7.49
CA MET A 222 30.57 -18.15 6.95
C MET A 222 30.45 -19.18 8.08
N ARG A 223 29.54 -20.13 7.92
CA ARG A 223 29.36 -21.26 8.86
C ARG A 223 30.57 -22.20 8.86
N THR A 224 31.16 -22.38 7.68
CA THR A 224 32.30 -23.31 7.51
C THR A 224 33.64 -22.64 7.72
N HIS A 225 33.74 -21.33 7.71
CA HIS A 225 35.00 -20.54 7.74
C HIS A 225 36.00 -20.94 6.66
N ASN A 226 35.55 -21.54 5.57
CA ASN A 226 36.38 -22.02 4.48
C ASN A 226 36.28 -21.09 3.28
N HIS A 227 37.40 -21.03 2.52
CA HIS A 227 37.40 -20.34 1.25
C HIS A 227 36.52 -21.09 0.23
N VAL A 228 35.65 -20.36 -0.47
CA VAL A 228 34.72 -20.92 -1.46
C VAL A 228 35.25 -20.66 -2.87
N LEU A 229 35.28 -21.70 -3.69
CA LEU A 229 35.61 -21.57 -5.10
C LEU A 229 34.37 -21.58 -5.98
N PRO A 230 34.39 -20.88 -7.12
CA PRO A 230 33.31 -20.96 -8.09
C PRO A 230 33.09 -22.40 -8.56
N SER A 231 31.82 -22.81 -8.63
CA SER A 231 31.44 -24.14 -9.08
C SER A 231 31.52 -24.28 -10.61
N ALA A 232 31.81 -25.50 -11.09
CA ALA A 232 31.80 -25.74 -12.53
C ALA A 232 30.41 -25.50 -13.16
N LYS A 233 30.39 -25.04 -14.42
CA LYS A 233 29.14 -24.76 -15.14
C LYS A 233 28.22 -25.96 -15.29
N LYS A 234 28.79 -27.19 -15.36
CA LYS A 234 28.02 -28.44 -15.43
C LYS A 234 27.15 -28.71 -14.19
N ASP A 235 27.57 -28.20 -13.04
CA ASP A 235 26.90 -28.40 -11.76
C ASP A 235 25.84 -27.31 -11.49
N LYS A 236 25.65 -26.42 -12.47
CA LYS A 236 24.71 -25.32 -12.39
C LYS A 236 23.29 -25.82 -12.19
N PRO A 237 22.53 -25.30 -11.18
CA PRO A 237 21.14 -25.71 -10.93
C PRO A 237 20.26 -25.59 -12.18
N ARG A 238 19.50 -26.64 -12.44
CA ARG A 238 18.45 -26.64 -13.47
C ARG A 238 17.13 -26.57 -12.75
N GLY A 239 16.30 -25.58 -13.09
CA GLY A 239 14.95 -25.49 -12.55
C GLY A 239 14.16 -26.75 -12.89
N LYS A 240 13.33 -27.19 -11.94
CA LYS A 240 12.29 -28.16 -12.27
C LYS A 240 11.43 -27.61 -13.40
N PRO A 241 10.96 -28.44 -14.36
CA PRO A 241 9.93 -28.00 -15.29
C PRO A 241 8.79 -27.38 -14.47
N LYS A 242 8.43 -26.16 -14.77
CA LYS A 242 7.25 -25.53 -14.16
C LYS A 242 6.09 -26.48 -14.40
N ALA A 243 5.45 -26.98 -13.34
CA ALA A 243 4.19 -27.66 -13.51
C ALA A 243 3.31 -26.78 -14.40
N PRO A 244 2.65 -27.33 -15.43
CA PRO A 244 1.77 -26.56 -16.26
C PRO A 244 0.82 -25.81 -15.31
N PRO A 245 0.51 -24.52 -15.56
CA PRO A 245 -0.45 -23.80 -14.74
C PRO A 245 -1.70 -24.68 -14.64
N PRO A 246 -2.31 -24.82 -13.46
CA PRO A 246 -3.52 -25.61 -13.30
C PRO A 246 -4.51 -25.13 -14.34
N GLY A 247 -4.80 -26.02 -15.32
CA GLY A 247 -5.68 -25.87 -16.45
C GLY A 247 -5.94 -24.44 -16.92
N SER A 248 -5.42 -24.08 -18.09
CA SER A 248 -6.11 -23.14 -18.96
C SER A 248 -7.40 -23.82 -19.44
N SER A 249 -8.31 -24.09 -18.51
CA SER A 249 -9.71 -24.26 -18.86
C SER A 249 -10.14 -22.86 -19.31
N GLU A 250 -10.57 -22.76 -20.57
CA GLU A 250 -11.29 -21.61 -21.09
C GLU A 250 -12.26 -21.10 -20.02
N PRO A 251 -12.35 -19.77 -19.80
CA PRO A 251 -13.33 -19.26 -18.86
C PRO A 251 -14.70 -19.79 -19.32
N PRO A 252 -15.47 -20.44 -18.44
CA PRO A 252 -16.83 -20.81 -18.75
C PRO A 252 -17.52 -19.52 -19.18
N GLY A 253 -18.21 -19.59 -20.33
CA GLY A 253 -18.87 -18.45 -20.95
C GLY A 253 -19.59 -17.62 -19.89
N SER A 254 -19.56 -16.31 -20.04
CA SER A 254 -20.14 -15.29 -19.18
C SER A 254 -21.61 -15.60 -18.89
N SER A 255 -21.86 -16.41 -17.87
CA SER A 255 -23.12 -16.39 -17.18
C SER A 255 -23.08 -15.16 -16.29
N ALA A 256 -23.91 -14.18 -16.61
CA ALA A 256 -24.10 -12.98 -15.82
C ALA A 256 -24.24 -13.39 -14.33
N SER A 257 -23.25 -13.02 -13.52
CA SER A 257 -23.30 -13.17 -12.08
C SER A 257 -24.41 -12.24 -11.60
N THR A 258 -25.54 -12.81 -11.21
CA THR A 258 -26.55 -12.15 -10.37
C THR A 258 -26.04 -12.12 -8.92
N ALA A 259 -24.92 -11.46 -8.69
CA ALA A 259 -24.59 -11.01 -7.36
C ALA A 259 -25.58 -9.89 -6.99
N PRO A 260 -26.20 -9.90 -5.80
CA PRO A 260 -27.00 -8.79 -5.36
C PRO A 260 -26.14 -7.52 -5.40
N PRO A 261 -26.72 -6.38 -5.85
CA PRO A 261 -26.00 -5.12 -5.86
C PRO A 261 -25.47 -4.87 -4.45
N PRO A 262 -24.25 -4.34 -4.32
CA PRO A 262 -23.68 -4.00 -3.01
C PRO A 262 -24.64 -3.05 -2.29
N ALA A 263 -24.68 -3.10 -0.94
CA ALA A 263 -25.65 -2.40 -0.09
C ALA A 263 -25.79 -0.89 -0.36
N TRP A 264 -24.83 -0.28 -1.07
CA TRP A 264 -24.86 1.11 -1.48
C TRP A 264 -25.78 1.40 -2.69
N ALA A 265 -26.21 0.39 -3.47
CA ALA A 265 -27.05 0.59 -4.65
C ALA A 265 -28.52 0.84 -4.32
N ALA A 266 -28.90 0.83 -3.04
CA ALA A 266 -30.26 1.01 -2.56
C ALA A 266 -30.51 2.36 -1.88
N VAL A 267 -29.68 3.38 -2.13
CA VAL A 267 -29.92 4.72 -1.59
C VAL A 267 -30.98 5.39 -2.47
N GLU A 268 -32.21 5.46 -1.96
CA GLU A 268 -33.30 6.14 -2.65
C GLU A 268 -33.03 7.65 -2.78
N GLU A 269 -33.50 8.24 -3.90
CA GLU A 269 -33.38 9.67 -4.22
C GLU A 269 -33.87 10.59 -3.09
N ASN A 270 -34.82 10.13 -2.28
CA ASN A 270 -35.30 10.80 -1.09
C ASN A 270 -34.29 10.95 0.04
N GLN A 271 -33.34 10.02 0.18
CA GLN A 271 -32.29 10.12 1.19
C GLN A 271 -31.24 11.17 0.80
N ILE A 272 -30.96 11.28 -0.49
CA ILE A 272 -30.05 12.31 -1.03
C ILE A 272 -30.62 13.70 -0.78
N ASN A 273 -31.92 13.90 -1.04
CA ASN A 273 -32.58 15.18 -0.84
C ASN A 273 -32.74 15.55 0.64
N MET A 274 -32.98 14.58 1.53
CA MET A 274 -32.95 14.80 2.99
C MET A 274 -31.55 15.19 3.46
N PHE A 275 -30.52 14.53 2.97
CA PHE A 275 -29.13 14.81 3.35
C PHE A 275 -28.69 16.22 2.89
N ILE A 276 -29.13 16.66 1.71
CA ILE A 276 -28.85 18.00 1.19
C ILE A 276 -29.66 19.06 1.98
N ALA A 277 -30.91 18.79 2.33
CA ALA A 277 -31.73 19.68 3.13
C ALA A 277 -31.17 19.86 4.56
N ASP A 278 -30.64 18.82 5.17
CA ASP A 278 -29.95 18.89 6.47
C ASP A 278 -28.67 19.73 6.39
N ILE A 279 -27.91 19.63 5.28
CA ILE A 279 -26.74 20.47 5.02
C ILE A 279 -27.17 21.94 4.87
N GLU A 280 -28.22 22.23 4.10
CA GLU A 280 -28.73 23.58 3.88
C GLU A 280 -29.31 24.18 5.16
N SER A 281 -30.00 23.39 5.99
CA SER A 281 -30.55 23.88 7.26
C SER A 281 -29.45 24.13 8.30
N SER A 282 -28.38 23.35 8.30
CA SER A 282 -27.25 23.58 9.19
C SER A 282 -26.35 24.75 8.79
N VAL A 283 -26.43 25.21 7.52
CA VAL A 283 -25.73 26.39 7.01
C VAL A 283 -26.57 27.66 7.22
N GLY A 284 -27.91 27.53 7.48
CA GLY A 284 -28.85 28.62 7.59
C GLY A 284 -28.90 29.36 8.94
N GLU A 285 -28.23 28.91 9.98
CA GLU A 285 -28.05 29.70 11.19
C GLU A 285 -27.04 30.83 10.93
N ARG A 286 -27.57 31.95 10.52
CA ARG A 286 -26.81 33.22 10.45
C ARG A 286 -26.29 33.54 11.84
N VAL A 287 -25.00 33.61 11.95
CA VAL A 287 -24.34 34.36 13.02
C VAL A 287 -24.62 35.83 12.70
N ASP A 288 -25.55 36.45 13.43
CA ASP A 288 -25.74 37.89 13.43
C ASP A 288 -24.39 38.54 13.77
N ALA A 289 -23.86 39.28 12.82
CA ALA A 289 -22.66 40.08 13.05
C ALA A 289 -22.97 41.15 14.09
N PRO A 290 -22.16 41.30 15.14
CA PRO A 290 -22.31 42.42 16.05
C PRO A 290 -22.08 43.74 15.30
N GLY A 291 -22.97 44.70 15.55
CA GLY A 291 -23.15 45.96 14.85
C GLY A 291 -21.88 46.75 14.54
N ALA A 292 -21.89 47.33 13.36
CA ALA A 292 -20.93 48.31 12.92
C ALA A 292 -20.90 49.50 13.92
N GLY A 293 -19.83 49.62 14.70
CA GLY A 293 -19.56 50.79 15.51
C GLY A 293 -19.32 52.00 14.60
N ALA A 294 -19.94 53.14 14.96
CA ALA A 294 -19.82 54.44 14.31
C ALA A 294 -18.37 54.92 14.17
N PRO A 295 -18.04 55.71 13.16
CA PRO A 295 -16.69 56.22 12.96
C PRO A 295 -16.32 57.23 14.05
N VAL A 296 -15.20 56.98 14.73
CA VAL A 296 -14.56 57.91 15.67
C VAL A 296 -13.81 58.97 14.86
N GLU A 297 -14.36 60.19 14.86
CA GLU A 297 -13.65 61.37 14.41
C GLU A 297 -12.43 61.65 15.32
N ARG A 298 -11.25 61.74 14.74
CA ARG A 298 -10.06 62.22 15.44
C ARG A 298 -9.96 63.75 15.32
N PRO A 299 -9.70 64.45 16.41
CA PRO A 299 -9.46 65.89 16.38
C PRO A 299 -8.10 66.17 15.73
N ILE A 300 -8.08 67.15 14.86
CA ILE A 300 -6.90 67.80 14.30
C ILE A 300 -6.48 68.85 15.29
N ASP A 301 -5.32 68.73 15.88
CA ASP A 301 -4.69 69.77 16.70
C ASP A 301 -3.72 70.61 15.81
N PRO A 302 -3.49 71.91 16.16
CA PRO A 302 -3.01 72.96 15.30
C PRO A 302 -1.54 72.93 14.97
#